data_ebda188dd4162736e7787d87d01743a1
#
_entry.id   ebda188dd4162736e7787d87d01743a1
#
_cell.length_a   1.000
_cell.length_b   1.000
_cell.length_c   1.000
_cell.angle_alpha   90.00
_cell.angle_beta   90.00
_cell.angle_gamma   90.00
#
_symmetry.space_group_name_H-M   'P 1'
#
loop_
_entity.id
_entity.type
_entity.pdbx_description
1 polymer ?
#
loop_
_entity_poly.entity_id
_entity_poly.type
_entity_poly.pdbx_seq_one_letter_code
_entity_poly.pdbx_strand_id
1 'polypeptide(L)'
;DLGQVDITYQAFTDRWLPPVVNKIDWAGKGDNVSIKWLAIKVSKGSIRARVYTERNGWLPYLTFTNSYNLNDKVNGILGDGSPILAVELYYITPEGYKYKMVHYRVSVQNNPNFYADQVDTLKASGMDGYAGDKYRFIDKFQAWIE
;
A
#
# COMPACT_ATOMS: atom_id res chain seq x y z
N ASP A 1 10.74 23.12 -1.68
CA ASP A 1 10.75 21.67 -1.63
C ASP A 1 10.28 21.19 -0.25
N LEU A 2 9.48 20.14 -0.24
CA LEU A 2 8.97 19.52 0.97
C LEU A 2 10.05 18.73 1.73
N GLY A 3 11.16 18.42 1.07
CA GLY A 3 12.18 17.53 1.59
C GLY A 3 11.74 16.07 1.53
N GLN A 4 12.41 15.20 2.26
CA GLN A 4 12.07 13.78 2.30
C GLN A 4 10.74 13.56 2.99
N VAL A 5 9.89 12.77 2.37
CA VAL A 5 8.63 12.31 2.95
C VAL A 5 8.76 10.80 3.19
N ASP A 6 8.57 10.40 4.44
CA ASP A 6 8.61 8.99 4.80
C ASP A 6 7.21 8.39 4.73
N ILE A 7 7.12 7.21 4.14
CA ILE A 7 5.92 6.39 4.20
C ILE A 7 6.23 5.17 5.08
N THR A 8 5.40 4.99 6.10
CA THR A 8 5.50 3.86 7.03
C THR A 8 4.29 2.97 6.81
N TYR A 9 4.53 1.67 6.74
CA TYR A 9 3.46 0.72 6.47
C TYR A 9 3.76 -0.61 7.16
N GLN A 10 2.70 -1.33 7.50
CA GLN A 10 2.82 -2.67 8.07
C GLN A 10 1.68 -3.55 7.60
N ALA A 11 1.96 -4.85 7.57
CA ALA A 11 1.03 -5.85 7.08
C ALA A 11 0.54 -6.74 8.22
N PHE A 12 -0.71 -7.16 8.11
CA PHE A 12 -1.28 -8.23 8.92
C PHE A 12 -1.39 -9.49 8.07
N THR A 13 -0.85 -10.59 8.58
CA THR A 13 -1.00 -11.93 7.99
C THR A 13 -1.81 -12.81 8.94
N ASP A 14 -1.21 -13.41 9.94
CA ASP A 14 -1.85 -14.02 11.11
C ASP A 14 -1.74 -13.13 12.35
N ARG A 15 -0.95 -12.07 12.25
CA ARG A 15 -0.74 -11.03 13.26
C ARG A 15 -0.19 -9.80 12.56
N TRP A 16 -0.15 -8.67 13.26
CA TRP A 16 0.55 -7.49 12.75
C TRP A 16 2.06 -7.75 12.78
N LEU A 17 2.70 -7.58 11.62
CA LEU A 17 4.15 -7.64 11.49
C LEU A 17 4.74 -6.26 11.82
N PRO A 18 6.05 -6.17 12.10
CA PRO A 18 6.67 -4.87 12.39
C PRO A 18 6.51 -3.86 11.26
N PRO A 19 6.40 -2.56 11.56
CA PRO A 19 6.32 -1.54 10.52
C PRO A 19 7.62 -1.43 9.71
N VAL A 20 7.46 -1.00 8.47
CA VAL A 20 8.54 -0.81 7.49
C VAL A 20 8.48 0.63 7.01
N VAL A 21 9.63 1.22 6.74
CA VAL A 21 9.74 2.61 6.25
C VAL A 21 10.40 2.63 4.87
N ASN A 22 9.74 3.24 3.91
CA ASN A 22 10.25 3.45 2.55
C ASN A 22 10.75 2.14 1.92
N LYS A 23 11.92 2.17 1.26
CA LYS A 23 12.51 1.00 0.58
C LYS A 23 13.49 0.22 1.46
N ILE A 24 13.53 0.48 2.76
CA ILE A 24 14.47 -0.22 3.64
C ILE A 24 14.18 -1.73 3.63
N ASP A 25 12.89 -2.08 3.60
CA ASP A 25 12.44 -3.47 3.59
C ASP A 25 11.07 -3.52 2.88
N TRP A 26 10.39 -4.63 2.94
CA TRP A 26 9.00 -4.76 2.49
C TRP A 26 8.12 -5.25 3.64
N ALA A 27 6.81 -5.00 3.53
CA ALA A 27 5.82 -5.54 4.46
C ALA A 27 5.32 -6.90 3.98
N GLY A 28 5.01 -7.80 4.91
CA GLY A 28 4.57 -9.15 4.62
C GLY A 28 5.65 -10.19 4.89
N LYS A 29 5.30 -11.45 4.82
CA LYS A 29 6.24 -12.57 5.01
C LYS A 29 6.82 -13.09 3.69
N GLY A 30 6.18 -12.80 2.57
CA GLY A 30 6.47 -13.51 1.33
C GLY A 30 5.99 -14.95 1.42
N ASP A 31 6.63 -15.85 0.68
CA ASP A 31 6.45 -17.32 0.78
C ASP A 31 4.99 -17.78 0.74
N ASN A 32 4.17 -17.13 -0.09
CA ASN A 32 2.76 -17.47 -0.24
C ASN A 32 1.93 -17.29 1.03
N VAL A 33 2.32 -16.35 1.90
CA VAL A 33 1.52 -15.96 3.06
C VAL A 33 0.74 -14.70 2.72
N SER A 34 -0.59 -14.80 2.67
CA SER A 34 -1.44 -13.69 2.25
C SER A 34 -1.43 -12.54 3.24
N ILE A 35 -1.34 -11.32 2.71
CA ILE A 35 -1.59 -10.10 3.48
C ILE A 35 -3.10 -9.87 3.52
N LYS A 36 -3.64 -9.64 4.71
CA LYS A 36 -5.09 -9.48 4.93
C LYS A 36 -5.48 -8.08 5.34
N TRP A 37 -4.55 -7.32 5.90
CA TRP A 37 -4.73 -5.92 6.28
C TRP A 37 -3.44 -5.17 6.02
N LEU A 38 -3.56 -3.87 5.68
CA LEU A 38 -2.44 -2.94 5.56
C LEU A 38 -2.73 -1.68 6.39
N ALA A 39 -1.71 -1.20 7.09
CA ALA A 39 -1.72 0.09 7.76
C ALA A 39 -0.68 0.98 7.09
N ILE A 40 -1.00 2.23 6.81
CA ILE A 40 -0.13 3.16 6.08
C ILE A 40 -0.23 4.54 6.71
N LYS A 41 0.92 5.22 6.85
CA LYS A 41 0.99 6.63 7.24
C LYS A 41 2.14 7.32 6.54
N VAL A 42 2.09 8.64 6.46
CA VAL A 42 3.14 9.46 5.86
C VAL A 42 3.56 10.56 6.82
N SER A 43 4.84 10.96 6.76
CA SER A 43 5.39 11.97 7.65
C SER A 43 4.90 13.37 7.35
N LYS A 44 4.52 13.63 6.10
CA LYS A 44 4.03 14.93 5.60
C LYS A 44 2.97 14.69 4.55
N GLY A 45 2.00 15.60 4.43
CA GLY A 45 0.91 15.45 3.48
C GLY A 45 -0.04 14.33 3.85
N SER A 46 -0.63 13.70 2.84
CA SER A 46 -1.55 12.59 3.05
C SER A 46 -1.41 11.55 1.95
N ILE A 47 -1.87 10.35 2.24
CA ILE A 47 -1.90 9.22 1.31
C ILE A 47 -3.34 8.73 1.19
N ARG A 48 -3.81 8.58 -0.03
CA ARG A 48 -5.14 8.03 -0.29
C ARG A 48 -4.97 6.63 -0.84
N ALA A 49 -5.71 5.69 -0.28
CA ALA A 49 -5.49 4.27 -0.53
C ALA A 49 -6.78 3.48 -0.55
N ARG A 50 -6.78 2.42 -1.34
CA ARG A 50 -7.78 1.37 -1.25
C ARG A 50 -7.14 0.04 -1.62
N VAL A 51 -7.78 -1.04 -1.20
CA VAL A 51 -7.36 -2.40 -1.53
C VAL A 51 -8.50 -3.15 -2.20
N TYR A 52 -8.13 -4.11 -3.04
CA TYR A 52 -9.03 -5.05 -3.68
C TYR A 52 -8.92 -6.36 -2.92
N THR A 53 -10.03 -6.84 -2.36
CA THR A 53 -10.03 -8.05 -1.56
C THR A 53 -10.71 -9.21 -2.27
N GLU A 54 -10.36 -10.42 -1.86
CA GLU A 54 -10.97 -11.63 -2.39
C GLU A 54 -12.48 -11.64 -2.15
N ARG A 55 -12.93 -11.18 -0.97
CA ARG A 55 -14.35 -11.22 -0.60
C ARG A 55 -15.18 -10.15 -1.27
N ASN A 56 -14.67 -8.91 -1.35
CA ASN A 56 -15.50 -7.76 -1.70
C ASN A 56 -15.01 -6.95 -2.90
N GLY A 57 -13.87 -7.29 -3.52
CA GLY A 57 -13.28 -6.46 -4.55
C GLY A 57 -12.80 -5.11 -3.98
N TRP A 58 -12.90 -4.03 -4.76
CA TRP A 58 -12.45 -2.72 -4.29
C TRP A 58 -13.27 -2.25 -3.08
N LEU A 59 -12.56 -1.99 -1.99
CA LEU A 59 -13.12 -1.31 -0.82
C LEU A 59 -13.04 0.20 -1.02
N PRO A 60 -13.82 1.00 -0.24
CA PRO A 60 -13.75 2.45 -0.34
C PRO A 60 -12.34 3.00 -0.07
N TYR A 61 -12.00 4.12 -0.72
CA TYR A 61 -10.78 4.84 -0.42
C TYR A 61 -10.78 5.33 1.03
N LEU A 62 -9.62 5.24 1.66
CA LEU A 62 -9.33 5.88 2.94
C LEU A 62 -8.18 6.85 2.75
N THR A 63 -8.15 7.90 3.56
CA THR A 63 -7.08 8.89 3.56
C THR A 63 -6.37 8.85 4.91
N PHE A 64 -5.03 8.74 4.87
CA PHE A 64 -4.20 8.70 6.07
C PHE A 64 -3.21 9.87 6.05
N THR A 65 -2.92 10.41 7.21
CA THR A 65 -1.88 11.41 7.41
C THR A 65 -0.71 10.77 8.16
N ASN A 66 -0.34 11.26 9.32
CA ASN A 66 0.83 10.78 10.04
C ASN A 66 0.51 9.73 11.12
N SER A 67 -0.67 9.14 11.07
CA SER A 67 -1.06 8.08 12.00
C SER A 67 -2.01 7.08 11.36
N TYR A 68 -2.09 5.89 11.93
CA TYR A 68 -3.12 4.91 11.63
C TYR A 68 -3.56 4.26 12.96
N ASN A 69 -4.66 3.53 12.94
CA ASN A 69 -5.18 2.86 14.11
C ASN A 69 -5.44 1.39 13.80
N LEU A 70 -4.60 0.51 14.33
CA LEU A 70 -4.68 -0.93 14.08
C LEU A 70 -5.96 -1.56 14.63
N ASN A 71 -6.65 -0.89 15.55
CA ASN A 71 -7.89 -1.37 16.15
C ASN A 71 -9.15 -0.85 15.46
N ASP A 72 -9.01 0.08 14.53
CA ASP A 72 -10.14 0.64 13.79
C ASP A 72 -10.20 0.00 12.40
N LYS A 73 -11.01 -1.05 12.27
CA LYS A 73 -11.14 -1.81 11.03
C LYS A 73 -11.97 -1.11 9.96
N VAL A 74 -12.57 0.03 10.26
CA VAL A 74 -13.39 0.78 9.32
C VAL A 74 -12.59 1.90 8.67
N ASN A 75 -11.91 2.72 9.45
CA ASN A 75 -11.21 3.92 8.95
C ASN A 75 -9.71 3.94 9.27
N GLY A 76 -9.22 3.06 10.11
CA GLY A 76 -7.85 3.10 10.59
C GLY A 76 -6.87 2.21 9.82
N ILE A 77 -7.36 1.24 9.09
CA ILE A 77 -6.57 0.27 8.32
C ILE A 77 -7.30 -0.12 7.04
N LEU A 78 -6.55 -0.69 6.10
CA LEU A 78 -7.07 -1.14 4.81
C LEU A 78 -7.31 -2.65 4.84
N GLY A 79 -8.47 -3.09 4.32
CA GLY A 79 -8.79 -4.51 4.21
C GLY A 79 -10.14 -4.87 4.80
N ASP A 80 -10.49 -6.15 4.70
CA ASP A 80 -11.71 -6.71 5.29
C ASP A 80 -11.45 -8.06 5.99
N GLY A 81 -10.18 -8.42 6.18
CA GLY A 81 -9.79 -9.69 6.78
C GLY A 81 -9.65 -10.84 5.79
N SER A 82 -10.14 -10.69 4.56
CA SER A 82 -9.85 -11.63 3.49
C SER A 82 -8.55 -11.24 2.78
N PRO A 83 -7.94 -12.16 2.00
CA PRO A 83 -6.71 -11.83 1.28
C PRO A 83 -6.84 -10.60 0.39
N ILE A 84 -5.82 -9.75 0.40
CA ILE A 84 -5.71 -8.59 -0.47
C ILE A 84 -5.12 -9.05 -1.80
N LEU A 85 -5.75 -8.66 -2.91
CA LEU A 85 -5.35 -9.04 -4.27
C LEU A 85 -4.76 -7.88 -5.08
N ALA A 86 -5.00 -6.64 -4.66
CA ALA A 86 -4.42 -5.46 -5.29
C ALA A 86 -4.47 -4.27 -4.35
N VAL A 87 -3.60 -3.30 -4.59
CA VAL A 87 -3.47 -2.07 -3.80
C VAL A 87 -3.40 -0.89 -4.76
N GLU A 88 -4.13 0.18 -4.44
CA GLU A 88 -4.09 1.43 -5.19
C GLU A 88 -3.80 2.57 -4.23
N LEU A 89 -2.74 3.32 -4.51
CA LEU A 89 -2.29 4.44 -3.68
C LEU A 89 -2.08 5.68 -4.52
N TYR A 90 -2.32 6.86 -3.94
CA TYR A 90 -1.70 8.07 -4.44
C TYR A 90 -1.38 9.03 -3.29
N TYR A 91 -0.30 9.78 -3.49
CA TYR A 91 0.16 10.74 -2.50
C TYR A 91 -0.42 12.12 -2.81
N ILE A 92 -0.89 12.80 -1.77
CA ILE A 92 -1.43 14.15 -1.86
C ILE A 92 -0.38 15.09 -1.27
N THR A 93 0.36 15.76 -2.17
CA THR A 93 1.36 16.75 -1.77
C THR A 93 0.66 17.96 -1.15
N PRO A 94 1.13 18.47 0.00
CA PRO A 94 0.58 19.68 0.57
C PRO A 94 0.64 20.87 -0.41
N GLU A 95 -0.37 21.72 -0.37
CA GLU A 95 -0.44 22.89 -1.23
C GLU A 95 0.79 23.77 -1.06
N GLY A 96 1.30 24.31 -2.18
CA GLY A 96 2.46 25.20 -2.19
C GLY A 96 3.80 24.49 -2.29
N TYR A 97 3.83 23.16 -2.23
CA TYR A 97 5.07 22.39 -2.34
C TYR A 97 5.19 21.72 -3.70
N LYS A 98 6.44 21.44 -4.09
CA LYS A 98 6.72 20.69 -5.33
C LYS A 98 6.06 19.32 -5.25
N TYR A 99 5.37 18.95 -6.32
CA TYR A 99 4.63 17.70 -6.42
C TYR A 99 5.54 16.49 -6.22
N LYS A 100 5.07 15.54 -5.41
CA LYS A 100 5.69 14.23 -5.20
C LYS A 100 4.66 13.15 -5.48
N MET A 101 5.13 11.95 -5.78
CA MET A 101 4.27 10.79 -6.07
C MET A 101 4.67 9.61 -5.20
N VAL A 102 3.71 8.78 -4.86
CA VAL A 102 4.01 7.50 -4.24
C VAL A 102 4.30 6.47 -5.33
N HIS A 103 5.40 5.76 -5.12
CA HIS A 103 5.78 4.57 -5.89
C HIS A 103 5.51 3.35 -5.03
N TYR A 104 4.96 2.31 -5.60
CA TYR A 104 4.65 1.11 -4.82
C TYR A 104 4.62 -0.13 -5.71
N ARG A 105 4.88 -1.27 -5.09
CA ARG A 105 4.90 -2.55 -5.78
C ARG A 105 4.53 -3.68 -4.84
N VAL A 106 4.12 -4.79 -5.42
CA VAL A 106 3.76 -6.00 -4.69
C VAL A 106 4.36 -7.22 -5.36
N SER A 107 4.56 -8.29 -4.59
CA SER A 107 4.67 -9.64 -5.12
C SER A 107 3.41 -10.40 -4.77
N VAL A 108 3.12 -11.43 -5.54
CA VAL A 108 1.90 -12.23 -5.39
C VAL A 108 2.23 -13.70 -5.18
N GLN A 109 1.22 -14.46 -4.80
CA GLN A 109 1.30 -15.90 -4.64
C GLN A 109 1.98 -16.57 -5.84
N ASN A 110 2.90 -17.49 -5.58
CA ASN A 110 3.61 -18.28 -6.58
C ASN A 110 4.51 -17.45 -7.52
N ASN A 111 4.83 -16.21 -7.15
CA ASN A 111 5.77 -15.37 -7.87
C ASN A 111 6.72 -14.72 -6.86
N PRO A 112 8.00 -15.16 -6.80
CA PRO A 112 8.95 -14.61 -5.83
C PRO A 112 9.42 -13.20 -6.17
N ASN A 113 9.16 -12.72 -7.38
CA ASN A 113 9.60 -11.41 -7.84
C ASN A 113 8.49 -10.37 -7.67
N PHE A 114 8.89 -9.15 -7.34
CA PHE A 114 7.95 -8.04 -7.38
C PHE A 114 7.49 -7.78 -8.82
N TYR A 115 6.24 -7.39 -8.97
CA TYR A 115 5.75 -6.79 -10.21
C TYR A 115 6.39 -5.41 -10.39
N ALA A 116 6.32 -4.88 -11.60
CA ALA A 116 6.80 -3.53 -11.91
C ALA A 116 6.15 -2.49 -11.00
N ASP A 117 6.90 -1.42 -10.69
CA ASP A 117 6.42 -0.33 -9.86
C ASP A 117 5.17 0.32 -10.46
N GLN A 118 4.24 0.66 -9.60
CA GLN A 118 3.15 1.57 -9.92
C GLN A 118 3.47 2.95 -9.33
N VAL A 119 2.93 4.00 -9.95
CA VAL A 119 3.16 5.38 -9.50
C VAL A 119 1.81 6.06 -9.38
N ASP A 120 1.42 6.44 -8.18
CA ASP A 120 0.09 6.98 -7.91
C ASP A 120 -0.99 6.08 -8.57
N THR A 121 -2.09 6.67 -9.01
CA THR A 121 -3.14 5.96 -9.76
C THR A 121 -2.98 6.10 -11.27
N LEU A 122 -1.76 6.37 -11.74
CA LEU A 122 -1.50 6.59 -13.16
C LEU A 122 -1.65 5.30 -13.95
N LYS A 123 -2.30 5.41 -15.11
CA LYS A 123 -2.52 4.28 -16.02
C LYS A 123 -1.71 4.41 -17.31
N ALA A 124 -0.79 5.38 -17.37
CA ALA A 124 0.04 5.59 -18.55
C ALA A 124 1.28 4.69 -18.51
N SER A 125 1.92 4.52 -19.67
CA SER A 125 3.20 3.83 -19.81
C SER A 125 3.19 2.39 -19.28
N GLY A 126 2.09 1.67 -19.50
CA GLY A 126 1.96 0.28 -19.09
C GLY A 126 1.58 0.08 -17.63
N MET A 127 1.32 1.15 -16.90
CA MET A 127 0.82 1.07 -15.53
C MET A 127 -0.68 0.83 -15.52
N ASP A 128 -1.14 0.02 -14.57
CA ASP A 128 -2.56 -0.30 -14.41
C ASP A 128 -3.29 0.68 -13.48
N GLY A 129 -2.54 1.51 -12.73
CA GLY A 129 -3.09 2.37 -11.70
C GLY A 129 -3.33 1.66 -10.38
N TYR A 130 -2.86 0.42 -10.27
CA TYR A 130 -2.86 -0.36 -9.04
C TYR A 130 -1.73 -1.40 -9.09
N ALA A 131 -1.30 -1.90 -7.94
CA ALA A 131 -0.31 -2.97 -7.85
C ALA A 131 -1.03 -4.29 -7.53
N GLY A 132 -0.67 -5.37 -8.25
CA GLY A 132 -1.29 -6.67 -8.14
C GLY A 132 -2.02 -7.07 -9.40
N ASP A 133 -2.61 -8.27 -9.42
CA ASP A 133 -3.31 -8.79 -10.61
C ASP A 133 -4.79 -9.07 -10.38
N LYS A 134 -5.30 -8.87 -9.16
CA LYS A 134 -6.69 -9.12 -8.76
C LYS A 134 -7.12 -10.60 -8.81
N TYR A 135 -6.18 -11.51 -9.02
CA TYR A 135 -6.47 -12.95 -9.07
C TYR A 135 -5.80 -13.70 -7.94
N ARG A 136 -4.54 -13.33 -7.64
CA ARG A 136 -3.72 -13.97 -6.62
C ARG A 136 -3.50 -12.99 -5.48
N PHE A 137 -3.44 -13.52 -4.25
CA PHE A 137 -3.20 -12.63 -3.11
C PHE A 137 -1.77 -12.09 -3.14
N ILE A 138 -1.60 -10.88 -2.59
CA ILE A 138 -0.28 -10.29 -2.39
C ILE A 138 0.35 -10.90 -1.14
N ASP A 139 1.67 -11.10 -1.18
CA ASP A 139 2.44 -11.59 -0.03
C ASP A 139 3.57 -10.66 0.38
N LYS A 140 3.90 -9.65 -0.45
CA LYS A 140 4.84 -8.57 -0.11
C LYS A 140 4.34 -7.26 -0.66
N PHE A 141 4.59 -6.18 0.08
CA PHE A 141 4.23 -4.82 -0.32
C PHE A 141 5.38 -3.87 0.03
N GLN A 142 5.72 -2.97 -0.89
CA GLN A 142 6.77 -1.98 -0.68
C GLN A 142 6.33 -0.65 -1.30
N ALA A 143 6.63 0.48 -0.61
CA ALA A 143 6.26 1.81 -1.08
C ALA A 143 7.27 2.86 -0.66
N TRP A 144 7.37 3.94 -1.46
CA TRP A 144 8.21 5.09 -1.16
C TRP A 144 7.66 6.32 -1.89
N ILE A 145 8.06 7.52 -1.45
CA ILE A 145 7.58 8.78 -2.01
C ILE A 145 8.77 9.58 -2.54
N GLU A 146 8.67 10.01 -3.79
CA GLU A 146 9.69 10.85 -4.42
C GLU A 146 9.12 11.79 -5.51
#